data_32166262813f33432946ebe8ee5771fe
#
_entry.id   32166262813f33432946ebe8ee5771fe
#
_cell.length_a   1.000
_cell.length_b   1.000
_cell.length_c   1.000
_cell.angle_alpha   90.00
_cell.angle_beta   90.00
_cell.angle_gamma   90.00
#
_symmetry.space_group_name_H-M   'P 1'
#
loop_
_entity.id
_entity.type
_entity.pdbx_description
1 polymer ?
#
loop_
_entity_poly.entity_id
_entity_poly.type
_entity_poly.pdbx_seq_one_letter_code
_entity_poly.pdbx_strand_id
1 'polypeptide(L)'
;MTDARSPIRSLPPSYFETKYRADIDPWRFRTSPYEREKYKATTDGLSRPRYRRILEVGCAIGVLSALLSQRCDELVAVDGSETAIAEAARQELPNVRFEVAYLPDQFPVGSFDLIVLSEVLYYFDPADLRRLAEKCLSALDGGGEMILCHWLGETDYPLTGRQANDMFAEAIAKRRPTRVELHEDIYLLERFCFEIGDDEG
;
A
#
# COMPACT_ATOMS: atom_id res chain seq x y z
N MET A 1 2.66 -31.76 -24.75
CA MET A 1 1.56 -30.75 -24.67
C MET A 1 1.90 -29.84 -23.52
N THR A 2 2.52 -28.71 -23.82
CA THR A 2 2.84 -27.67 -22.83
C THR A 2 1.56 -26.95 -22.49
N ASP A 3 1.10 -27.14 -21.25
CA ASP A 3 0.00 -26.38 -20.68
C ASP A 3 0.43 -24.91 -20.65
N ALA A 4 -0.05 -24.14 -21.61
CA ALA A 4 0.17 -22.70 -21.66
C ALA A 4 -0.74 -22.08 -20.60
N ARG A 5 -0.26 -22.03 -19.33
CA ARG A 5 -0.92 -21.25 -18.29
C ARG A 5 -1.13 -19.84 -18.83
N SER A 6 -2.38 -19.39 -18.75
CA SER A 6 -2.70 -18.00 -19.08
C SER A 6 -1.74 -17.06 -18.36
N PRO A 7 -1.26 -15.99 -19.01
CA PRO A 7 -0.34 -15.07 -18.35
C PRO A 7 -0.97 -14.51 -17.07
N ILE A 8 -0.19 -14.51 -15.99
CA ILE A 8 -0.58 -13.85 -14.74
C ILE A 8 -0.83 -12.37 -15.06
N ARG A 9 -1.99 -11.84 -14.64
CA ARG A 9 -2.39 -10.45 -14.87
C ARG A 9 -2.81 -9.80 -13.57
N SER A 10 -2.56 -8.51 -13.45
CA SER A 10 -3.08 -7.68 -12.36
C SER A 10 -4.60 -7.78 -12.28
N LEU A 11 -5.15 -7.81 -11.07
CA LEU A 11 -6.59 -7.77 -10.89
C LEU A 11 -7.13 -6.41 -11.34
N PRO A 12 -8.18 -6.41 -12.20
CA PRO A 12 -8.73 -5.16 -12.70
C PRO A 12 -9.50 -4.41 -11.61
N PRO A 13 -9.62 -3.08 -11.68
CA PRO A 13 -10.42 -2.27 -10.74
C PRO A 13 -11.86 -2.75 -10.59
N SER A 14 -12.46 -3.29 -11.66
CA SER A 14 -13.81 -3.84 -11.65
C SER A 14 -13.99 -5.04 -10.69
N TYR A 15 -12.91 -5.77 -10.38
CA TYR A 15 -12.93 -6.85 -9.38
C TYR A 15 -13.25 -6.29 -7.99
N PHE A 16 -12.56 -5.23 -7.58
CA PHE A 16 -12.76 -4.57 -6.29
C PHE A 16 -14.10 -3.85 -6.24
N GLU A 17 -14.44 -3.10 -7.29
CA GLU A 17 -15.71 -2.39 -7.39
C GLU A 17 -16.90 -3.34 -7.23
N THR A 18 -16.85 -4.52 -7.86
CA THR A 18 -17.90 -5.53 -7.72
C THR A 18 -18.04 -6.03 -6.28
N LYS A 19 -16.90 -6.25 -5.59
CA LYS A 19 -16.91 -6.70 -4.19
C LYS A 19 -17.49 -5.64 -3.26
N TYR A 20 -17.05 -4.38 -3.38
CA TYR A 20 -17.52 -3.28 -2.53
C TYR A 20 -19.00 -2.91 -2.78
N ARG A 21 -19.48 -3.08 -4.00
CA ARG A 21 -20.92 -2.93 -4.29
C ARG A 21 -21.76 -4.04 -3.68
N ALA A 22 -21.25 -5.25 -3.58
CA ALA A 22 -21.95 -6.38 -2.98
C ALA A 22 -21.96 -6.32 -1.44
N ASP A 23 -20.84 -5.93 -0.84
CA ASP A 23 -20.65 -5.72 0.60
C ASP A 23 -19.65 -4.58 0.79
N ILE A 24 -20.03 -3.54 1.52
CA ILE A 24 -19.16 -2.36 1.71
C ILE A 24 -17.93 -2.68 2.58
N ASP A 25 -17.92 -3.74 3.33
CA ASP A 25 -16.79 -4.19 4.14
C ASP A 25 -16.55 -5.70 3.99
N PRO A 26 -16.19 -6.16 2.76
CA PRO A 26 -16.15 -7.58 2.43
C PRO A 26 -15.03 -8.34 3.18
N TRP A 27 -14.03 -7.64 3.66
CA TRP A 27 -12.92 -8.19 4.47
C TRP A 27 -13.02 -7.89 5.96
N ARG A 28 -14.13 -7.25 6.42
CA ARG A 28 -14.38 -6.93 7.83
C ARG A 28 -13.33 -5.99 8.45
N PHE A 29 -12.82 -5.05 7.67
CA PHE A 29 -11.82 -4.07 8.12
C PHE A 29 -12.24 -3.31 9.38
N ARG A 30 -13.53 -2.99 9.55
CA ARG A 30 -14.05 -2.26 10.72
C ARG A 30 -14.17 -3.11 11.97
N THR A 31 -14.37 -4.42 11.84
CA THR A 31 -14.81 -5.26 12.95
C THR A 31 -13.85 -6.37 13.33
N SER A 32 -12.95 -6.77 12.43
CA SER A 32 -11.98 -7.84 12.68
C SER A 32 -10.95 -7.42 13.74
N PRO A 33 -10.79 -8.19 14.85
CA PRO A 33 -9.68 -7.96 15.79
C PRO A 33 -8.31 -8.09 15.11
N TYR A 34 -8.17 -9.05 14.18
CA TYR A 34 -6.95 -9.25 13.40
C TYR A 34 -6.56 -7.99 12.60
N GLU A 35 -7.51 -7.39 11.87
CA GLU A 35 -7.27 -6.17 11.10
C GLU A 35 -6.86 -5.00 12.01
N ARG A 36 -7.53 -4.85 13.14
CA ARG A 36 -7.21 -3.80 14.13
C ARG A 36 -5.79 -3.94 14.69
N GLU A 37 -5.37 -5.17 15.03
CA GLU A 37 -4.02 -5.44 15.53
C GLU A 37 -2.97 -5.19 14.44
N LYS A 38 -3.23 -5.61 13.22
CA LYS A 38 -2.37 -5.37 12.06
C LYS A 38 -2.21 -3.88 11.75
N TYR A 39 -3.29 -3.10 11.76
CA TYR A 39 -3.23 -1.65 11.59
C TYR A 39 -2.45 -0.97 12.71
N LYS A 40 -2.66 -1.42 13.95
CA LYS A 40 -1.87 -0.93 15.08
C LYS A 40 -0.38 -1.24 14.89
N ALA A 41 -0.03 -2.46 14.54
CA ALA A 41 1.36 -2.85 14.28
C ALA A 41 1.97 -2.01 13.13
N THR A 42 1.21 -1.76 12.06
CA THR A 42 1.64 -0.91 10.95
C THR A 42 1.95 0.51 11.43
N THR A 43 1.07 1.12 12.21
CA THR A 43 1.28 2.49 12.71
C THR A 43 2.36 2.58 13.79
N ASP A 44 2.50 1.56 14.63
CA ASP A 44 3.58 1.47 15.64
C ASP A 44 4.94 1.22 14.99
N GLY A 45 4.95 0.55 13.83
CA GLY A 45 6.15 0.27 13.04
C GLY A 45 6.75 1.49 12.32
N LEU A 46 6.06 2.62 12.27
CA LEU A 46 6.55 3.85 11.67
C LEU A 46 7.72 4.42 12.47
N SER A 47 8.78 4.87 11.77
CA SER A 47 10.01 5.34 12.44
C SER A 47 9.88 6.72 13.08
N ARG A 48 8.91 7.52 12.62
CA ARG A 48 8.71 8.90 13.07
C ARG A 48 7.35 9.07 13.76
N PRO A 49 7.23 9.98 14.71
CA PRO A 49 5.95 10.29 15.35
C PRO A 49 4.98 11.01 14.40
N ARG A 50 5.50 11.75 13.39
CA ARG A 50 4.70 12.51 12.44
C ARG A 50 5.42 12.65 11.09
N TYR A 51 4.63 12.68 10.02
CA TYR A 51 5.05 12.87 8.64
C TYR A 51 4.43 14.14 8.08
N ARG A 52 5.11 14.76 7.12
CA ARG A 52 4.56 15.92 6.42
C ARG A 52 3.47 15.46 5.44
N ARG A 53 3.78 14.43 4.63
CA ARG A 53 2.86 13.96 3.61
C ARG A 53 2.96 12.45 3.41
N ILE A 54 1.84 11.77 3.63
CA ILE A 54 1.73 10.30 3.46
C ILE A 54 0.98 9.98 2.17
N LEU A 55 1.43 8.93 1.45
CA LEU A 55 0.64 8.24 0.44
C LEU A 55 0.22 6.88 0.99
N GLU A 56 -1.08 6.61 1.02
CA GLU A 56 -1.64 5.28 1.28
C GLU A 56 -2.16 4.68 -0.02
N VAL A 57 -1.60 3.54 -0.43
CA VAL A 57 -1.96 2.79 -1.63
C VAL A 57 -2.90 1.65 -1.25
N GLY A 58 -4.11 1.63 -1.84
CA GLY A 58 -5.13 0.64 -1.51
C GLY A 58 -5.84 0.94 -0.20
N CYS A 59 -6.34 2.17 -0.02
CA CYS A 59 -6.92 2.62 1.25
C CYS A 59 -8.28 1.99 1.59
N ALA A 60 -8.90 1.27 0.66
CA ALA A 60 -10.21 0.65 0.84
C ALA A 60 -11.25 1.66 1.37
N ILE A 61 -11.98 1.30 2.42
CA ILE A 61 -12.98 2.16 3.09
C ILE A 61 -12.37 3.10 4.14
N GLY A 62 -11.04 3.30 4.14
CA GLY A 62 -10.35 4.32 4.92
C GLY A 62 -10.11 4.00 6.40
N VAL A 63 -10.15 2.72 6.81
CA VAL A 63 -9.96 2.37 8.24
C VAL A 63 -8.52 2.65 8.69
N LEU A 64 -7.52 2.23 7.92
CA LEU A 64 -6.12 2.56 8.20
C LEU A 64 -5.85 4.06 7.97
N SER A 65 -6.49 4.67 6.97
CA SER A 65 -6.39 6.13 6.71
C SER A 65 -6.71 6.97 7.94
N ALA A 66 -7.73 6.58 8.71
CA ALA A 66 -8.10 7.29 9.94
C ALA A 66 -7.00 7.26 11.02
N LEU A 67 -6.21 6.19 11.08
CA LEU A 67 -5.05 6.10 11.98
C LEU A 67 -3.86 6.88 11.44
N LEU A 68 -3.58 6.78 10.14
CA LEU A 68 -2.49 7.50 9.48
C LEU A 68 -2.71 9.02 9.50
N SER A 69 -3.96 9.48 9.40
CA SER A 69 -4.31 10.91 9.44
C SER A 69 -3.86 11.60 10.72
N GLN A 70 -3.80 10.87 11.84
CA GLN A 70 -3.31 11.38 13.12
C GLN A 70 -1.78 11.52 13.16
N ARG A 71 -1.09 10.95 12.18
CA ARG A 71 0.38 10.86 12.09
C ARG A 71 0.96 11.75 10.99
N CYS A 72 0.16 12.61 10.35
CA CYS A 72 0.64 13.47 9.24
C CYS A 72 -0.03 14.83 9.20
N ASP A 73 0.54 15.73 8.35
CA ASP A 73 -0.06 17.00 8.02
C ASP A 73 -1.04 16.84 6.84
N GLU A 74 -0.69 15.99 5.85
CA GLU A 74 -1.52 15.63 4.70
C GLU A 74 -1.44 14.12 4.42
N LEU A 75 -2.58 13.49 4.17
CA LEU A 75 -2.67 12.12 3.67
C LEU A 75 -3.35 12.11 2.30
N VAL A 76 -2.70 11.53 1.32
CA VAL A 76 -3.31 11.15 0.04
C VAL A 76 -3.59 9.66 0.10
N ALA A 77 -4.86 9.28 0.08
CA ALA A 77 -5.30 7.89 0.20
C ALA A 77 -6.01 7.46 -1.09
N VAL A 78 -5.50 6.45 -1.76
CA VAL A 78 -6.00 6.04 -3.08
C VAL A 78 -6.50 4.60 -3.10
N ASP A 79 -7.54 4.35 -3.87
CA ASP A 79 -8.08 3.02 -4.17
C ASP A 79 -8.65 2.96 -5.59
N GLY A 80 -8.71 1.76 -6.17
CA GLY A 80 -9.30 1.54 -7.49
C GLY A 80 -10.82 1.42 -7.51
N SER A 81 -11.50 1.46 -6.35
CA SER A 81 -12.95 1.37 -6.24
C SER A 81 -13.59 2.71 -5.90
N GLU A 82 -14.47 3.18 -6.78
CA GLU A 82 -15.29 4.39 -6.55
C GLU A 82 -16.19 4.22 -5.32
N THR A 83 -16.74 3.01 -5.13
CA THR A 83 -17.61 2.69 -3.98
C THR A 83 -16.84 2.73 -2.68
N ALA A 84 -15.61 2.18 -2.63
CA ALA A 84 -14.75 2.23 -1.44
C ALA A 84 -14.33 3.66 -1.09
N ILE A 85 -13.90 4.45 -2.08
CA ILE A 85 -13.52 5.86 -1.90
C ILE A 85 -14.70 6.70 -1.43
N ALA A 86 -15.89 6.52 -1.99
CA ALA A 86 -17.09 7.22 -1.54
C ALA A 86 -17.43 6.91 -0.07
N GLU A 87 -17.23 5.68 0.36
CA GLU A 87 -17.41 5.28 1.76
C GLU A 87 -16.32 5.84 2.67
N ALA A 88 -15.05 5.80 2.25
CA ALA A 88 -13.93 6.36 3.00
C ALA A 88 -14.10 7.88 3.24
N ALA A 89 -14.56 8.60 2.22
CA ALA A 89 -14.78 10.05 2.29
C ALA A 89 -15.85 10.47 3.30
N ARG A 90 -16.78 9.58 3.68
CA ARG A 90 -17.78 9.87 4.73
C ARG A 90 -17.19 10.06 6.12
N GLN A 91 -15.92 9.70 6.32
CA GLN A 91 -15.23 9.93 7.60
C GLN A 91 -14.89 11.42 7.83
N GLU A 92 -14.96 12.26 6.78
CA GLU A 92 -14.75 13.71 6.85
C GLU A 92 -13.43 14.11 7.55
N LEU A 93 -12.34 13.36 7.28
CA LEU A 93 -11.03 13.60 7.86
C LEU A 93 -10.40 14.86 7.21
N PRO A 94 -10.13 15.94 7.98
CA PRO A 94 -9.83 17.27 7.39
C PRO A 94 -8.49 17.35 6.65
N ASN A 95 -7.56 16.44 6.95
CA ASN A 95 -6.23 16.39 6.34
C ASN A 95 -6.06 15.19 5.40
N VAL A 96 -7.16 14.52 5.01
CA VAL A 96 -7.13 13.36 4.11
C VAL A 96 -7.81 13.70 2.79
N ARG A 97 -7.12 13.40 1.69
CA ARG A 97 -7.66 13.45 0.34
C ARG A 97 -7.84 12.03 -0.18
N PHE A 98 -9.07 11.58 -0.29
CA PHE A 98 -9.44 10.31 -0.87
C PHE A 98 -9.61 10.44 -2.39
N GLU A 99 -8.92 9.60 -3.18
CA GLU A 99 -8.95 9.67 -4.63
C GLU A 99 -9.12 8.28 -5.25
N VAL A 100 -9.92 8.19 -6.30
CA VAL A 100 -9.94 7.00 -7.15
C VAL A 100 -8.72 7.02 -8.05
N ALA A 101 -7.89 5.97 -7.99
CA ALA A 101 -6.71 5.86 -8.84
C ALA A 101 -6.44 4.41 -9.27
N TYR A 102 -6.27 4.20 -10.56
CA TYR A 102 -5.94 2.89 -11.16
C TYR A 102 -4.43 2.77 -11.31
N LEU A 103 -3.80 2.19 -10.28
CA LEU A 103 -2.34 2.05 -10.24
C LEU A 103 -1.86 0.87 -11.11
N PRO A 104 -0.62 0.95 -11.65
CA PRO A 104 0.33 2.03 -11.49
C PRO A 104 0.13 3.23 -12.43
N ASP A 105 -0.85 3.21 -13.34
CA ASP A 105 -0.98 4.22 -14.40
C ASP A 105 -1.36 5.61 -13.87
N GLN A 106 -2.29 5.68 -12.92
CA GLN A 106 -2.79 6.92 -12.32
C GLN A 106 -2.14 7.19 -10.96
N PHE A 107 -0.80 7.11 -10.90
CA PHE A 107 -0.08 7.35 -9.65
C PHE A 107 -0.20 8.83 -9.22
N PRO A 108 -0.50 9.12 -7.92
CA PRO A 108 -0.68 10.49 -7.43
C PRO A 108 0.55 11.37 -7.65
N VAL A 109 0.30 12.63 -7.99
CA VAL A 109 1.36 13.62 -8.24
C VAL A 109 1.86 14.21 -6.91
N GLY A 110 3.16 14.41 -6.82
CA GLY A 110 3.85 15.03 -5.69
C GLY A 110 4.85 14.11 -5.03
N SER A 111 5.43 14.58 -3.93
CA SER A 111 6.39 13.83 -3.15
C SER A 111 5.83 13.51 -1.76
N PHE A 112 6.34 12.43 -1.17
CA PHE A 112 5.85 11.87 0.09
C PHE A 112 7.03 11.48 0.98
N ASP A 113 6.94 11.72 2.26
CA ASP A 113 7.95 11.27 3.22
C ASP A 113 7.61 9.91 3.87
N LEU A 114 6.37 9.40 3.62
CA LEU A 114 5.96 8.02 3.88
C LEU A 114 5.06 7.50 2.76
N ILE A 115 5.32 6.27 2.31
CA ILE A 115 4.41 5.52 1.43
C ILE A 115 4.00 4.22 2.13
N VAL A 116 2.69 4.01 2.28
CA VAL A 116 2.10 2.82 2.92
C VAL A 116 1.48 1.94 1.86
N LEU A 117 1.91 0.66 1.83
CA LEU A 117 1.41 -0.36 0.90
C LEU A 117 0.92 -1.56 1.73
N SER A 118 -0.36 -1.51 2.12
CA SER A 118 -0.97 -2.53 2.97
C SER A 118 -2.01 -3.34 2.19
N GLU A 119 -1.84 -4.66 2.14
CA GLU A 119 -2.77 -5.62 1.50
C GLU A 119 -3.09 -5.30 0.03
N VAL A 120 -2.10 -4.82 -0.74
CA VAL A 120 -2.34 -4.33 -2.11
C VAL A 120 -1.41 -4.94 -3.15
N LEU A 121 -0.14 -5.20 -2.83
CA LEU A 121 0.88 -5.56 -3.83
C LEU A 121 0.62 -6.90 -4.52
N TYR A 122 0.03 -7.86 -3.85
CA TYR A 122 -0.24 -9.18 -4.40
C TYR A 122 -1.35 -9.20 -5.46
N TYR A 123 -2.07 -8.10 -5.65
CA TYR A 123 -3.05 -7.95 -6.72
C TYR A 123 -2.43 -7.58 -8.07
N PHE A 124 -1.18 -7.15 -8.08
CA PHE A 124 -0.45 -6.80 -9.30
C PHE A 124 0.28 -8.01 -9.89
N ASP A 125 0.38 -8.05 -11.20
CA ASP A 125 1.35 -8.92 -11.85
C ASP A 125 2.78 -8.38 -11.68
N PRO A 126 3.81 -9.21 -11.99
CA PRO A 126 5.21 -8.79 -11.82
C PRO A 126 5.63 -7.53 -12.56
N ALA A 127 5.02 -7.24 -13.71
CA ALA A 127 5.38 -6.06 -14.51
C ALA A 127 4.80 -4.79 -13.89
N ASP A 128 3.52 -4.81 -13.54
CA ASP A 128 2.84 -3.68 -12.91
C ASP A 128 3.39 -3.41 -11.50
N LEU A 129 3.75 -4.46 -10.73
CA LEU A 129 4.38 -4.30 -9.42
C LEU A 129 5.71 -3.54 -9.54
N ARG A 130 6.58 -3.89 -10.50
CA ARG A 130 7.84 -3.18 -10.72
C ARG A 130 7.61 -1.72 -11.13
N ARG A 131 6.64 -1.47 -12.02
CA ARG A 131 6.24 -0.10 -12.40
C ARG A 131 5.75 0.71 -11.20
N LEU A 132 4.96 0.09 -10.32
CA LEU A 132 4.49 0.72 -9.09
C LEU A 132 5.66 1.05 -8.15
N ALA A 133 6.58 0.10 -7.96
CA ALA A 133 7.78 0.31 -7.13
C ALA A 133 8.65 1.48 -7.66
N GLU A 134 8.83 1.58 -8.97
CA GLU A 134 9.56 2.69 -9.58
C GLU A 134 8.87 4.05 -9.36
N LYS A 135 7.55 4.09 -9.45
CA LYS A 135 6.77 5.30 -9.17
C LYS A 135 6.85 5.68 -7.68
N CYS A 136 6.74 4.71 -6.77
CA CYS A 136 6.95 4.94 -5.34
C CYS A 136 8.34 5.52 -5.05
N LEU A 137 9.41 4.94 -5.65
CA LEU A 137 10.77 5.47 -5.50
C LEU A 137 10.91 6.90 -6.01
N SER A 138 10.28 7.21 -7.16
CA SER A 138 10.37 8.54 -7.76
C SER A 138 9.60 9.60 -6.97
N ALA A 139 8.56 9.19 -6.25
CA ALA A 139 7.73 10.07 -5.44
C ALA A 139 8.17 10.15 -3.97
N LEU A 140 9.12 9.32 -3.54
CA LEU A 140 9.61 9.33 -2.17
C LEU A 140 10.67 10.40 -1.98
N ASP A 141 10.46 11.27 -0.99
CA ASP A 141 11.44 12.29 -0.58
C ASP A 141 12.75 11.67 -0.11
N GLY A 142 13.85 12.41 -0.22
CA GLY A 142 15.12 12.05 0.40
C GLY A 142 14.94 11.86 1.92
N GLY A 143 15.41 10.75 2.45
CA GLY A 143 15.21 10.38 3.85
C GLY A 143 13.80 9.86 4.19
N GLY A 144 12.94 9.65 3.22
CA GLY A 144 11.61 9.07 3.42
C GLY A 144 11.63 7.58 3.73
N GLU A 145 10.46 7.02 3.99
CA GLU A 145 10.31 5.59 4.25
C GLU A 145 9.10 4.98 3.52
N MET A 146 9.15 3.67 3.32
CA MET A 146 8.04 2.86 2.85
C MET A 146 7.72 1.78 3.89
N ILE A 147 6.44 1.48 4.10
CA ILE A 147 6.01 0.37 4.94
C ILE A 147 5.09 -0.54 4.14
N LEU A 148 5.41 -1.83 4.16
CA LEU A 148 4.70 -2.89 3.46
C LEU A 148 4.09 -3.84 4.48
N CYS A 149 2.81 -4.17 4.32
CA CYS A 149 2.10 -5.13 5.14
C CYS A 149 1.25 -6.04 4.28
N HIS A 150 1.55 -7.35 4.23
CA HIS A 150 0.81 -8.30 3.40
C HIS A 150 0.58 -9.62 4.12
N TRP A 151 -0.65 -10.12 4.04
CA TRP A 151 -1.05 -11.42 4.54
C TRP A 151 -0.26 -12.54 3.86
N LEU A 152 0.14 -13.58 4.64
CA LEU A 152 0.98 -14.68 4.17
C LEU A 152 0.21 -15.96 3.87
N GLY A 153 -1.10 -15.97 4.06
CA GLY A 153 -1.93 -17.13 3.75
C GLY A 153 -2.07 -17.39 2.24
N GLU A 154 -2.69 -18.51 1.91
CA GLU A 154 -2.94 -18.90 0.53
C GLU A 154 -4.00 -18.01 -0.13
N THR A 155 -3.74 -17.55 -1.34
CA THR A 155 -4.64 -16.72 -2.13
C THR A 155 -4.68 -17.20 -3.59
N ASP A 156 -5.77 -16.88 -4.28
CA ASP A 156 -5.92 -17.04 -5.74
C ASP A 156 -5.47 -15.78 -6.50
N TYR A 157 -4.68 -14.91 -5.84
CA TYR A 157 -4.20 -13.66 -6.43
C TYR A 157 -2.96 -13.89 -7.32
N PRO A 158 -2.60 -12.91 -8.16
CA PRO A 158 -1.42 -12.98 -9.02
C PRO A 158 -0.12 -13.35 -8.31
N LEU A 159 0.06 -12.87 -7.07
CA LEU A 159 1.21 -13.16 -6.22
C LEU A 159 0.75 -13.56 -4.82
N THR A 160 1.59 -14.30 -4.09
CA THR A 160 1.46 -14.42 -2.64
C THR A 160 1.97 -13.17 -1.95
N GLY A 161 1.57 -12.94 -0.68
CA GLY A 161 2.05 -11.78 0.09
C GLY A 161 3.58 -11.72 0.16
N ARG A 162 4.25 -12.87 0.39
CA ARG A 162 5.71 -12.95 0.39
C ARG A 162 6.33 -12.61 -0.96
N GLN A 163 5.83 -13.22 -2.04
CA GLN A 163 6.32 -12.90 -3.38
C GLN A 163 6.20 -11.43 -3.71
N ALA A 164 5.07 -10.80 -3.35
CA ALA A 164 4.83 -9.39 -3.58
C ALA A 164 5.82 -8.50 -2.81
N ASN A 165 6.06 -8.77 -1.51
CA ASN A 165 7.05 -8.06 -0.70
C ASN A 165 8.46 -8.21 -1.26
N ASP A 166 8.89 -9.43 -1.55
CA ASP A 166 10.25 -9.71 -2.03
C ASP A 166 10.50 -9.06 -3.39
N MET A 167 9.55 -9.14 -4.32
CA MET A 167 9.67 -8.49 -5.63
C MET A 167 9.68 -6.97 -5.54
N PHE A 168 8.89 -6.39 -4.63
CA PHE A 168 8.90 -4.96 -4.40
C PHE A 168 10.23 -4.52 -3.78
N ALA A 169 10.72 -5.25 -2.77
CA ALA A 169 12.01 -4.99 -2.14
C ALA A 169 13.17 -5.07 -3.15
N GLU A 170 13.16 -6.07 -4.05
CA GLU A 170 14.13 -6.17 -5.14
C GLU A 170 14.06 -4.95 -6.07
N ALA A 171 12.87 -4.51 -6.45
CA ALA A 171 12.70 -3.37 -7.37
C ALA A 171 13.20 -2.05 -6.77
N ILE A 172 13.10 -1.85 -5.44
CA ILE A 172 13.57 -0.64 -4.76
C ILE A 172 15.04 -0.72 -4.31
N ALA A 173 15.69 -1.88 -4.39
CA ALA A 173 17.05 -2.13 -3.86
C ALA A 173 18.12 -1.21 -4.45
N LYS A 174 17.91 -0.64 -5.65
CA LYS A 174 18.83 0.32 -6.29
C LYS A 174 19.07 1.59 -5.46
N ARG A 175 18.12 2.00 -4.60
CA ARG A 175 18.24 3.12 -3.66
C ARG A 175 18.81 2.71 -2.29
N ARG A 176 19.24 1.44 -2.13
CA ARG A 176 19.87 0.87 -0.93
C ARG A 176 19.16 1.21 0.38
N PRO A 177 17.83 0.95 0.51
CA PRO A 177 17.15 1.22 1.76
C PRO A 177 17.64 0.30 2.87
N THR A 178 17.62 0.80 4.11
CA THR A 178 17.70 -0.07 5.29
C THR A 178 16.35 -0.79 5.44
N ARG A 179 16.35 -2.11 5.27
CA ARG A 179 15.17 -2.98 5.45
C ARG A 179 15.10 -3.44 6.90
N VAL A 180 13.95 -3.28 7.54
CA VAL A 180 13.66 -3.75 8.88
C VAL A 180 12.40 -4.60 8.85
N GLU A 181 12.51 -5.89 9.17
CA GLU A 181 11.37 -6.76 9.41
C GLU A 181 10.81 -6.47 10.80
N LEU A 182 9.54 -6.12 10.87
CA LEU A 182 8.86 -5.72 12.11
C LEU A 182 7.97 -6.84 12.65
N HIS A 183 7.42 -7.67 11.76
CA HIS A 183 6.58 -8.80 12.10
C HIS A 183 6.56 -9.82 10.95
N GLU A 184 6.69 -11.10 11.29
CA GLU A 184 6.51 -12.23 10.37
C GLU A 184 5.84 -13.38 11.10
N ASP A 185 4.53 -13.59 10.83
CA ASP A 185 3.73 -14.72 11.28
C ASP A 185 2.61 -14.98 10.27
N ILE A 186 1.39 -14.53 10.54
CA ILE A 186 0.26 -14.58 9.60
C ILE A 186 0.28 -13.45 8.56
N TYR A 187 1.00 -12.39 8.81
CA TYR A 187 1.33 -11.33 7.85
C TYR A 187 2.81 -10.96 7.96
N LEU A 188 3.36 -10.42 6.89
CA LEU A 188 4.70 -9.86 6.85
C LEU A 188 4.58 -8.32 6.89
N LEU A 189 5.22 -7.72 7.88
CA LEU A 189 5.30 -6.26 8.03
C LEU A 189 6.76 -5.83 7.94
N GLU A 190 7.07 -4.99 6.99
CA GLU A 190 8.43 -4.52 6.72
C GLU A 190 8.47 -3.03 6.50
N ARG A 191 9.53 -2.41 6.98
CA ARG A 191 9.85 -1.00 6.76
C ARG A 191 11.15 -0.84 6.01
N PHE A 192 11.16 0.07 5.05
CA PHE A 192 12.32 0.47 4.24
C PHE A 192 12.59 1.94 4.48
N CYS A 193 13.75 2.26 5.06
CA CYS A 193 14.20 3.63 5.32
C CYS A 193 15.26 4.01 4.29
N PHE A 194 15.12 5.19 3.70
CA PHE A 194 16.05 5.71 2.70
C PHE A 194 16.89 6.84 3.31
N GLU A 195 18.14 6.90 2.97
CA GLU A 195 19.01 8.00 3.37
C GLU A 195 18.69 9.25 2.54
N ILE A 196 18.98 10.42 3.13
CA ILE A 196 19.02 11.67 2.37
C ILE A 196 20.20 11.52 1.42
N GLY A 197 19.96 11.39 0.11
CA GLY A 197 21.04 11.38 -0.85
C GLY A 197 21.80 12.69 -0.74
N ASP A 198 23.12 12.62 -0.64
CA ASP A 198 23.96 13.76 -0.93
C ASP A 198 23.68 14.10 -2.40
N ASP A 199 22.97 15.21 -2.64
CA ASP A 199 22.84 15.76 -3.99
C ASP A 199 24.28 16.01 -4.47
N GLU A 200 24.78 15.15 -5.36
CA GLU A 200 25.98 15.48 -6.12
C GLU A 200 25.66 16.75 -6.92
N GLY A 201 26.21 17.86 -6.41
CA GLY A 201 26.09 19.19 -6.97
C GLY A 201 26.72 19.34 -8.38
#